data_eff8ba489262d9103e70da97e830a4fb
#
_entry.id   eff8ba489262d9103e70da97e830a4fb
#
_cell.length_a   1.000
_cell.length_b   1.000
_cell.length_c   1.000
_cell.angle_alpha   90.00
_cell.angle_beta   90.00
_cell.angle_gamma   90.00
#
_symmetry.space_group_name_H-M   'P 1'
#
loop_
_entity.id
_entity.type
_entity.pdbx_description
1 polymer ?
#
loop_
_entity_poly.entity_id
_entity_poly.type
_entity_poly.pdbx_seq_one_letter_code
_entity_poly.pdbx_strand_id
1 'polypeptide(L)'
;ASILVLMFLNLVLGSVSIPLKSVWNIICGLGDEPVTWQNIVWKSRLPQALTALVAGAGLAISGLQMQTVFRNPLAGPSVLGISSGASMGVAFVVLLSGSLGGVALSKLGFMGEIALSIAAVIGSLSVMALIVYVSQKVKGNVTLLIIGVMIGYVANAVIGVLKFFSVEEDIRAYVIWGLGSFSRVSGNQMMLFVAIMAILIPLSFLLIKTLNLMLLGDGYARNLGLNIKRARLLVITSAGVLTAIVTAYCGPVIFQIGRAHV
;
A
#
# COMPACT_ATOMS: atom_id res chain seq x y z
N ALA A 1 20.54 8.48 8.08
CA ALA A 1 20.45 9.88 8.52
C ALA A 1 19.26 10.60 7.88
N SER A 2 19.06 10.57 6.54
CA SER A 2 17.98 11.32 5.85
C SER A 2 16.56 10.94 6.30
N ILE A 3 16.28 9.64 6.52
CA ILE A 3 14.95 9.17 6.95
C ILE A 3 14.58 9.73 8.33
N LEU A 4 15.51 9.74 9.28
CA LEU A 4 15.27 10.30 10.62
C LEU A 4 15.03 11.82 10.56
N VAL A 5 15.76 12.53 9.70
CA VAL A 5 15.54 13.95 9.47
C VAL A 5 14.17 14.23 8.88
N LEU A 6 13.76 13.47 7.86
CA LEU A 6 12.43 13.59 7.25
C LEU A 6 11.31 13.22 8.23
N MET A 7 11.51 12.21 9.06
CA MET A 7 10.56 11.83 10.11
C MET A 7 10.43 12.96 11.14
N PHE A 8 11.55 13.55 11.57
CA PHE A 8 11.55 14.68 12.49
C PHE A 8 10.89 15.93 11.87
N LEU A 9 11.18 16.22 10.60
CA LEU A 9 10.52 17.31 9.88
C LEU A 9 9.01 17.11 9.80
N ASN A 10 8.54 15.88 9.58
CA ASN A 10 7.11 15.57 9.58
C ASN A 10 6.45 15.82 10.94
N LEU A 11 7.17 15.60 12.04
CA LEU A 11 6.67 15.91 13.39
C LEU A 11 6.60 17.41 13.68
N VAL A 12 7.47 18.20 13.07
CA VAL A 12 7.52 19.67 13.26
C VAL A 12 6.58 20.39 12.31
N LEU A 13 6.60 20.02 11.03
CA LEU A 13 5.80 20.66 9.98
C LEU A 13 4.38 20.07 9.93
N GLY A 14 3.40 20.94 9.88
CA GLY A 14 1.98 20.56 9.80
C GLY A 14 1.06 21.77 9.74
N SER A 15 -0.25 21.53 9.69
CA SER A 15 -1.28 22.58 9.63
C SER A 15 -1.27 23.54 10.85
N VAL A 16 -0.77 23.07 11.99
CA VAL A 16 -0.56 23.88 13.20
C VAL A 16 0.91 24.05 13.40
N SER A 17 1.40 25.29 13.50
CA SER A 17 2.80 25.59 13.80
C SER A 17 3.08 25.31 15.28
N ILE A 18 3.85 24.26 15.56
CA ILE A 18 4.33 23.92 16.90
C ILE A 18 5.83 24.23 16.93
N PRO A 19 6.33 25.03 17.88
CA PRO A 19 7.76 25.31 17.98
C PRO A 19 8.58 24.03 18.15
N LEU A 20 9.74 23.99 17.53
CA LEU A 20 10.65 22.84 17.52
C LEU A 20 11.02 22.39 18.94
N LYS A 21 11.22 23.36 19.85
CA LYS A 21 11.50 23.13 21.29
C LYS A 21 10.32 22.40 21.94
N SER A 22 9.09 22.83 21.67
CA SER A 22 7.88 22.20 22.23
C SER A 22 7.67 20.77 21.71
N VAL A 23 7.92 20.49 20.41
CA VAL A 23 7.88 19.12 19.87
C VAL A 23 8.90 18.24 20.59
N TRP A 24 10.12 18.74 20.80
CA TRP A 24 11.16 18.03 21.54
C TRP A 24 10.75 17.74 22.99
N ASN A 25 10.23 18.78 23.70
CA ASN A 25 9.74 18.63 25.06
C ASN A 25 8.64 17.59 25.18
N ILE A 26 7.67 17.58 24.24
CA ILE A 26 6.58 16.60 24.19
C ILE A 26 7.11 15.18 24.01
N ILE A 27 8.07 14.97 23.10
CA ILE A 27 8.63 13.64 22.83
C ILE A 27 9.45 13.14 24.05
N CYS A 28 10.21 14.02 24.69
CA CYS A 28 11.02 13.69 25.85
C CYS A 28 10.23 13.66 27.17
N GLY A 29 8.96 14.07 27.17
CA GLY A 29 8.15 14.19 28.39
C GLY A 29 8.64 15.32 29.31
N LEU A 30 9.30 16.34 28.75
CA LEU A 30 9.86 17.48 29.46
C LEU A 30 8.94 18.70 29.30
N GLY A 31 8.42 19.22 30.41
CA GLY A 31 7.68 20.49 30.46
C GLY A 31 6.17 20.38 30.32
N ASP A 32 5.45 21.45 30.74
CA ASP A 32 3.99 21.59 30.67
C ASP A 32 3.55 22.22 29.35
N GLU A 33 3.74 21.51 28.25
CA GLU A 33 3.27 21.97 26.96
C GLU A 33 1.73 21.84 26.86
N PRO A 34 1.04 22.70 26.08
CA PRO A 34 -0.41 22.66 25.93
C PRO A 34 -0.92 21.27 25.55
N VAL A 35 -1.96 20.78 26.22
CA VAL A 35 -2.56 19.46 25.97
C VAL A 35 -2.97 19.30 24.50
N THR A 36 -3.39 20.39 23.84
CA THR A 36 -3.71 20.41 22.43
C THR A 36 -2.51 20.02 21.57
N TRP A 37 -1.33 20.56 21.84
CA TRP A 37 -0.10 20.23 21.10
C TRP A 37 0.36 18.80 21.38
N GLN A 38 0.26 18.35 22.62
CA GLN A 38 0.54 16.95 22.97
C GLN A 38 -0.37 16.00 22.18
N ASN A 39 -1.69 16.27 22.12
CA ASN A 39 -2.63 15.46 21.36
C ASN A 39 -2.32 15.47 19.84
N ILE A 40 -1.93 16.62 19.26
CA ILE A 40 -1.55 16.71 17.85
C ILE A 40 -0.32 15.86 17.56
N VAL A 41 0.70 15.95 18.41
CA VAL A 41 1.96 15.19 18.21
C VAL A 41 1.71 13.69 18.39
N TRP A 42 1.09 13.26 19.48
CA TRP A 42 0.94 11.84 19.83
C TRP A 42 -0.18 11.14 19.05
N LYS A 43 -1.30 11.81 18.78
CA LYS A 43 -2.47 11.17 18.14
C LYS A 43 -2.60 11.41 16.64
N SER A 44 -1.84 12.35 16.08
CA SER A 44 -1.87 12.66 14.65
C SER A 44 -0.51 12.54 13.99
N ARG A 45 0.48 13.35 14.36
CA ARG A 45 1.75 13.43 13.64
C ARG A 45 2.63 12.19 13.78
N LEU A 46 2.77 11.67 14.98
CA LEU A 46 3.58 10.48 15.22
C LEU A 46 3.00 9.23 14.53
N PRO A 47 1.69 8.93 14.64
CA PRO A 47 1.08 7.86 13.88
C PRO A 47 1.27 8.01 12.37
N GLN A 48 1.08 9.21 11.84
CA GLN A 48 1.29 9.49 10.42
C GLN A 48 2.74 9.24 9.98
N ALA A 49 3.72 9.72 10.75
CA ALA A 49 5.13 9.54 10.46
C ALA A 49 5.53 8.05 10.48
N LEU A 50 5.08 7.30 11.51
CA LEU A 50 5.31 5.85 11.61
C LEU A 50 4.64 5.08 10.48
N THR A 51 3.41 5.43 10.14
CA THR A 51 2.69 4.81 9.02
C THR A 51 3.43 5.07 7.70
N ALA A 52 3.88 6.30 7.45
CA ALA A 52 4.65 6.65 6.26
C ALA A 52 5.98 5.87 6.18
N LEU A 53 6.69 5.73 7.30
CA LEU A 53 7.93 4.96 7.39
C LEU A 53 7.71 3.48 7.04
N VAL A 54 6.74 2.86 7.69
CA VAL A 54 6.46 1.43 7.53
C VAL A 54 5.87 1.13 6.14
N ALA A 55 4.94 1.96 5.66
CA ALA A 55 4.38 1.85 4.32
C ALA A 55 5.46 2.04 3.24
N GLY A 56 6.32 3.05 3.42
CA GLY A 56 7.45 3.31 2.52
C GLY A 56 8.43 2.13 2.47
N ALA A 57 8.78 1.53 3.61
CA ALA A 57 9.61 0.34 3.66
C ALA A 57 8.97 -0.85 2.92
N GLY A 58 7.68 -1.11 3.14
CA GLY A 58 6.95 -2.17 2.46
C GLY A 58 6.87 -1.98 0.95
N LEU A 59 6.57 -0.76 0.50
CA LEU A 59 6.53 -0.43 -0.93
C LEU A 59 7.91 -0.50 -1.58
N ALA A 60 8.98 -0.06 -0.89
CA ALA A 60 10.34 -0.15 -1.40
C ALA A 60 10.77 -1.60 -1.62
N ILE A 61 10.51 -2.49 -0.67
CA ILE A 61 10.79 -3.93 -0.79
C ILE A 61 9.95 -4.54 -1.91
N SER A 62 8.65 -4.26 -1.95
CA SER A 62 7.76 -4.73 -3.01
C SER A 62 8.22 -4.25 -4.39
N GLY A 63 8.64 -2.99 -4.51
CA GLY A 63 9.20 -2.43 -5.73
C GLY A 63 10.47 -3.15 -6.19
N LEU A 64 11.43 -3.35 -5.29
CA LEU A 64 12.66 -4.09 -5.58
C LEU A 64 12.38 -5.52 -6.07
N GLN A 65 11.43 -6.20 -5.42
CA GLN A 65 10.98 -7.53 -5.81
C GLN A 65 10.40 -7.53 -7.24
N MET A 66 9.56 -6.56 -7.57
CA MET A 66 8.96 -6.43 -8.89
C MET A 66 10.00 -6.10 -9.97
N GLN A 67 10.92 -5.16 -9.70
CA GLN A 67 12.01 -4.83 -10.60
C GLN A 67 12.87 -6.05 -10.94
N THR A 68 13.17 -6.86 -9.93
CA THR A 68 13.96 -8.10 -10.09
C THR A 68 13.21 -9.13 -10.95
N VAL A 69 11.92 -9.38 -10.68
CA VAL A 69 11.11 -10.34 -11.44
C VAL A 69 10.96 -9.93 -12.89
N PHE A 70 10.67 -8.66 -13.13
CA PHE A 70 10.45 -8.13 -14.48
C PHE A 70 11.73 -7.72 -15.19
N ARG A 71 12.86 -7.66 -14.48
CA ARG A 71 14.15 -7.13 -14.97
C ARG A 71 13.97 -5.75 -15.62
N ASN A 72 13.15 -4.96 -15.01
CA ASN A 72 12.81 -3.62 -15.46
C ASN A 72 12.83 -2.67 -14.27
N PRO A 73 13.74 -1.68 -14.24
CA PRO A 73 13.83 -0.72 -13.14
C PRO A 73 12.57 0.17 -13.01
N LEU A 74 11.73 0.21 -14.03
CA LEU A 74 10.47 0.97 -14.00
C LEU A 74 9.28 0.14 -13.51
N ALA A 75 9.45 -1.16 -13.30
CA ALA A 75 8.38 -2.01 -12.80
C ALA A 75 8.11 -1.73 -11.33
N GLY A 76 6.93 -1.21 -11.04
CA GLY A 76 6.43 -1.03 -9.67
C GLY A 76 5.36 -2.08 -9.32
N PRO A 77 5.04 -2.22 -8.04
CA PRO A 77 4.02 -3.17 -7.60
C PRO A 77 2.60 -2.85 -8.11
N SER A 78 2.33 -1.58 -8.40
CA SER A 78 1.06 -1.11 -8.96
C SER A 78 0.80 -1.60 -10.39
N VAL A 79 1.86 -1.92 -11.16
CA VAL A 79 1.74 -2.37 -12.55
C VAL A 79 0.99 -3.70 -12.68
N LEU A 80 0.99 -4.52 -11.63
CA LEU A 80 0.19 -5.77 -11.60
C LEU A 80 -1.30 -5.55 -11.35
N GLY A 81 -1.76 -4.31 -11.25
CA GLY A 81 -3.18 -4.02 -11.01
C GLY A 81 -3.67 -4.29 -9.58
N ILE A 82 -2.77 -4.60 -8.64
CA ILE A 82 -3.13 -4.94 -7.25
C ILE A 82 -3.81 -3.76 -6.57
N SER A 83 -3.27 -2.55 -6.74
CA SER A 83 -3.90 -1.33 -6.20
C SER A 83 -5.25 -1.01 -6.88
N SER A 84 -5.38 -1.31 -8.19
CA SER A 84 -6.67 -1.19 -8.89
C SER A 84 -7.69 -2.20 -8.36
N GLY A 85 -7.25 -3.41 -8.01
CA GLY A 85 -8.07 -4.41 -7.34
C GLY A 85 -8.57 -3.93 -5.97
N ALA A 86 -7.70 -3.33 -5.16
CA ALA A 86 -8.08 -2.70 -3.89
C ALA A 86 -9.14 -1.61 -4.11
N SER A 87 -8.90 -0.71 -5.07
CA SER A 87 -9.83 0.37 -5.43
C SER A 87 -11.18 -0.17 -5.90
N MET A 88 -11.18 -1.25 -6.67
CA MET A 88 -12.40 -1.93 -7.12
C MET A 88 -13.16 -2.56 -5.95
N GLY A 89 -12.47 -3.23 -5.01
CA GLY A 89 -13.08 -3.78 -3.80
C GLY A 89 -13.76 -2.71 -2.96
N VAL A 90 -13.08 -1.58 -2.74
CA VAL A 90 -13.67 -0.42 -2.03
C VAL A 90 -14.84 0.18 -2.81
N ALA A 91 -14.73 0.29 -4.14
CA ALA A 91 -15.81 0.79 -4.98
C ALA A 91 -17.08 -0.05 -4.83
N PHE A 92 -16.97 -1.39 -4.82
CA PHE A 92 -18.12 -2.25 -4.58
C PHE A 92 -18.80 -1.98 -3.23
N VAL A 93 -18.03 -1.76 -2.17
CA VAL A 93 -18.59 -1.52 -0.84
C VAL A 93 -19.15 -0.10 -0.71
N VAL A 94 -18.43 0.93 -1.19
CA VAL A 94 -18.87 2.34 -1.05
C VAL A 94 -20.00 2.67 -2.01
N LEU A 95 -19.80 2.39 -3.31
CA LEU A 95 -20.70 2.86 -4.37
C LEU A 95 -21.99 2.03 -4.47
N LEU A 96 -21.99 0.76 -4.02
CA LEU A 96 -23.20 -0.05 -3.97
C LEU A 96 -24.00 0.12 -2.67
N SER A 97 -23.37 0.53 -1.56
CA SER A 97 -24.06 0.64 -0.27
C SER A 97 -25.21 1.65 -0.31
N GLY A 98 -25.01 2.78 -0.97
CA GLY A 98 -26.06 3.80 -1.14
C GLY A 98 -27.18 3.37 -2.08
N SER A 99 -26.86 2.70 -3.19
CA SER A 99 -27.82 2.26 -4.20
C SER A 99 -28.72 1.10 -3.72
N LEU A 100 -28.26 0.31 -2.76
CA LEU A 100 -29.02 -0.82 -2.17
C LEU A 100 -29.82 -0.43 -0.93
N GLY A 101 -29.95 0.87 -0.62
CA GLY A 101 -30.70 1.34 0.54
C GLY A 101 -29.98 1.10 1.88
N GLY A 102 -28.69 0.82 1.84
CA GLY A 102 -27.83 0.64 3.01
C GLY A 102 -27.49 1.96 3.71
N VAL A 103 -27.07 1.88 4.97
CA VAL A 103 -26.56 3.04 5.71
C VAL A 103 -25.24 3.46 5.07
N ALA A 104 -25.11 4.73 4.67
CA ALA A 104 -23.85 5.25 4.14
C ALA A 104 -22.68 4.91 5.09
N LEU A 105 -21.63 4.32 4.57
CA LEU A 105 -20.47 3.87 5.37
C LEU A 105 -19.83 5.02 6.16
N SER A 106 -19.98 6.27 5.68
CA SER A 106 -19.57 7.47 6.40
C SER A 106 -20.23 7.63 7.77
N LYS A 107 -21.45 7.05 7.97
CA LYS A 107 -22.18 7.07 9.25
C LYS A 107 -21.76 5.97 10.22
N LEU A 108 -21.03 4.95 9.77
CA LEU A 108 -20.60 3.82 10.59
C LEU A 108 -19.28 4.08 11.34
N GLY A 109 -18.64 5.24 11.16
CA GLY A 109 -17.41 5.60 11.85
C GLY A 109 -16.32 4.52 11.74
N PHE A 110 -15.80 4.05 12.87
CA PHE A 110 -14.71 3.06 12.93
C PHE A 110 -15.05 1.73 12.22
N MET A 111 -16.29 1.25 12.29
CA MET A 111 -16.71 0.04 11.57
C MET A 111 -16.70 0.23 10.05
N GLY A 112 -17.03 1.42 9.57
CA GLY A 112 -16.94 1.77 8.14
C GLY A 112 -15.49 1.72 7.64
N GLU A 113 -14.54 2.23 8.41
CA GLU A 113 -13.11 2.19 8.06
C GLU A 113 -12.55 0.76 8.01
N ILE A 114 -12.95 -0.10 8.93
CA ILE A 114 -12.57 -1.53 8.91
C ILE A 114 -13.16 -2.21 7.67
N ALA A 115 -14.43 -1.97 7.36
CA ALA A 115 -15.09 -2.53 6.19
C ALA A 115 -14.37 -2.12 4.89
N LEU A 116 -13.95 -0.87 4.77
CA LEU A 116 -13.16 -0.37 3.63
C LEU A 116 -11.80 -1.08 3.54
N SER A 117 -11.11 -1.25 4.66
CA SER A 117 -9.81 -1.94 4.69
C SER A 117 -9.95 -3.41 4.29
N ILE A 118 -10.96 -4.10 4.77
CA ILE A 118 -11.27 -5.50 4.41
C ILE A 118 -11.63 -5.59 2.93
N ALA A 119 -12.47 -4.70 2.41
CA ALA A 119 -12.86 -4.65 1.00
C ALA A 119 -11.63 -4.44 0.10
N ALA A 120 -10.75 -3.52 0.48
CA ALA A 120 -9.49 -3.27 -0.23
C ALA A 120 -8.57 -4.50 -0.23
N VAL A 121 -8.44 -5.19 0.91
CA VAL A 121 -7.66 -6.43 1.01
C VAL A 121 -8.25 -7.52 0.11
N ILE A 122 -9.56 -7.76 0.18
CA ILE A 122 -10.22 -8.77 -0.66
C ILE A 122 -10.06 -8.45 -2.14
N GLY A 123 -10.28 -7.20 -2.55
CA GLY A 123 -10.13 -6.76 -3.93
C GLY A 123 -8.70 -6.92 -4.44
N SER A 124 -7.70 -6.53 -3.66
CA SER A 124 -6.29 -6.67 -4.02
C SER A 124 -5.84 -8.14 -4.07
N LEU A 125 -6.27 -8.96 -3.11
CA LEU A 125 -5.96 -10.40 -3.09
C LEU A 125 -6.62 -11.14 -4.24
N SER A 126 -7.83 -10.75 -4.65
CA SER A 126 -8.51 -11.33 -5.83
C SER A 126 -7.72 -11.08 -7.10
N VAL A 127 -7.28 -9.84 -7.35
CA VAL A 127 -6.43 -9.51 -8.48
C VAL A 127 -5.08 -10.22 -8.38
N MET A 128 -4.47 -10.27 -7.20
CA MET A 128 -3.21 -10.99 -6.99
C MET A 128 -3.37 -12.49 -7.31
N ALA A 129 -4.44 -13.14 -6.86
CA ALA A 129 -4.72 -14.53 -7.15
C ALA A 129 -4.87 -14.76 -8.68
N LEU A 130 -5.54 -13.84 -9.39
CA LEU A 130 -5.65 -13.87 -10.83
C LEU A 130 -4.27 -13.75 -11.51
N ILE A 131 -3.44 -12.79 -11.08
CA ILE A 131 -2.07 -12.60 -11.60
C ILE A 131 -1.22 -13.84 -11.35
N VAL A 132 -1.28 -14.42 -10.15
CA VAL A 132 -0.57 -15.64 -9.78
C VAL A 132 -1.02 -16.81 -10.69
N TYR A 133 -2.30 -16.98 -10.91
CA TYR A 133 -2.84 -18.00 -11.80
C TYR A 133 -2.34 -17.81 -13.23
N VAL A 134 -2.42 -16.59 -13.76
CA VAL A 134 -1.95 -16.26 -15.11
C VAL A 134 -0.44 -16.44 -15.22
N SER A 135 0.34 -16.08 -14.21
CA SER A 135 1.80 -16.20 -14.22
C SER A 135 2.31 -17.64 -14.39
N GLN A 136 1.49 -18.62 -14.02
CA GLN A 136 1.82 -20.04 -14.20
C GLN A 136 1.63 -20.50 -15.65
N LYS A 137 0.73 -19.85 -16.41
CA LYS A 137 0.39 -20.20 -17.79
C LYS A 137 1.20 -19.43 -18.82
N VAL A 138 1.67 -18.24 -18.48
CA VAL A 138 2.37 -17.33 -19.39
C VAL A 138 3.88 -17.49 -19.25
N LYS A 139 4.60 -17.61 -20.39
CA LYS A 139 6.06 -17.82 -20.40
C LYS A 139 6.90 -16.55 -20.36
N GLY A 140 6.30 -15.36 -20.60
CA GLY A 140 7.02 -14.08 -20.71
C GLY A 140 6.76 -13.12 -19.57
N ASN A 141 7.81 -12.42 -19.08
CA ASN A 141 7.65 -11.38 -18.06
C ASN A 141 6.87 -10.17 -18.60
N VAL A 142 7.14 -9.76 -19.84
CA VAL A 142 6.46 -8.63 -20.51
C VAL A 142 4.97 -8.93 -20.68
N THR A 143 4.60 -10.15 -21.09
CA THR A 143 3.19 -10.54 -21.24
C THR A 143 2.45 -10.46 -19.88
N LEU A 144 3.08 -10.90 -18.79
CA LEU A 144 2.48 -10.81 -17.46
C LEU A 144 2.26 -9.34 -17.03
N LEU A 145 3.20 -8.46 -17.36
CA LEU A 145 3.10 -7.04 -17.09
C LEU A 145 1.95 -6.39 -17.89
N ILE A 146 1.82 -6.73 -19.19
CA ILE A 146 0.72 -6.25 -20.03
C ILE A 146 -0.64 -6.71 -19.44
N ILE A 147 -0.75 -7.98 -19.05
CA ILE A 147 -1.97 -8.51 -18.45
C ILE A 147 -2.30 -7.77 -17.14
N GLY A 148 -1.32 -7.47 -16.29
CA GLY A 148 -1.52 -6.69 -15.08
C GLY A 148 -2.11 -5.30 -15.36
N VAL A 149 -1.57 -4.60 -16.37
CA VAL A 149 -2.09 -3.29 -16.81
C VAL A 149 -3.52 -3.43 -17.35
N MET A 150 -3.79 -4.47 -18.16
CA MET A 150 -5.15 -4.72 -18.68
C MET A 150 -6.17 -4.97 -17.56
N ILE A 151 -5.79 -5.73 -16.51
CA ILE A 151 -6.63 -5.93 -15.33
C ILE A 151 -6.92 -4.59 -14.65
N GLY A 152 -5.92 -3.70 -14.56
CA GLY A 152 -6.11 -2.36 -14.04
C GLY A 152 -7.13 -1.54 -14.84
N TYR A 153 -7.08 -1.60 -16.18
CA TYR A 153 -8.07 -0.93 -17.03
C TYR A 153 -9.48 -1.50 -16.86
N VAL A 154 -9.62 -2.84 -16.79
CA VAL A 154 -10.91 -3.49 -16.53
C VAL A 154 -11.47 -3.05 -15.18
N ALA A 155 -10.63 -3.05 -14.13
CA ALA A 155 -11.04 -2.58 -12.81
C ALA A 155 -11.53 -1.12 -12.85
N ASN A 156 -10.80 -0.23 -13.53
CA ASN A 156 -11.20 1.17 -13.68
C ASN A 156 -12.50 1.34 -14.48
N ALA A 157 -12.72 0.52 -15.51
CA ALA A 157 -13.98 0.53 -16.27
C ALA A 157 -15.16 0.12 -15.37
N VAL A 158 -15.00 -0.93 -14.56
CA VAL A 158 -16.03 -1.36 -13.58
C VAL A 158 -16.31 -0.24 -12.57
N ILE A 159 -15.27 0.40 -12.03
CA ILE A 159 -15.42 1.54 -11.12
C ILE A 159 -16.17 2.69 -11.79
N GLY A 160 -15.89 2.97 -13.07
CA GLY A 160 -16.61 3.99 -13.85
C GLY A 160 -18.10 3.71 -13.94
N VAL A 161 -18.49 2.46 -14.23
CA VAL A 161 -19.88 2.03 -14.25
C VAL A 161 -20.55 2.18 -12.87
N LEU A 162 -19.88 1.74 -11.81
CA LEU A 162 -20.40 1.87 -10.44
C LEU A 162 -20.64 3.34 -10.06
N LYS A 163 -19.71 4.24 -10.40
CA LYS A 163 -19.87 5.69 -10.16
C LYS A 163 -21.08 6.26 -10.89
N PHE A 164 -21.38 5.80 -12.09
CA PHE A 164 -22.52 6.31 -12.87
C PHE A 164 -23.86 6.04 -12.17
N PHE A 165 -23.98 4.90 -11.48
CA PHE A 165 -25.20 4.52 -10.76
C PHE A 165 -25.23 4.96 -9.28
N SER A 166 -24.18 5.61 -8.79
CA SER A 166 -24.01 5.94 -7.37
C SER A 166 -24.46 7.38 -7.08
N VAL A 167 -24.82 7.64 -5.82
CA VAL A 167 -25.14 8.98 -5.35
C VAL A 167 -23.87 9.81 -5.12
N GLU A 168 -23.98 11.13 -5.20
CA GLU A 168 -22.84 12.05 -5.11
C GLU A 168 -22.03 11.89 -3.81
N GLU A 169 -22.70 11.66 -2.68
CA GLU A 169 -22.06 11.48 -1.37
C GLU A 169 -21.10 10.27 -1.38
N ASP A 170 -21.51 9.14 -1.97
CA ASP A 170 -20.70 7.93 -2.06
C ASP A 170 -19.53 8.12 -3.04
N ILE A 171 -19.77 8.81 -4.16
CA ILE A 171 -18.69 9.15 -5.10
C ILE A 171 -17.64 10.02 -4.40
N ARG A 172 -18.07 11.02 -3.63
CA ARG A 172 -17.16 11.88 -2.86
C ARG A 172 -16.36 11.08 -1.84
N ALA A 173 -17.01 10.18 -1.08
CA ALA A 173 -16.34 9.32 -0.11
C ALA A 173 -15.30 8.41 -0.78
N TYR A 174 -15.64 7.81 -1.92
CA TYR A 174 -14.73 7.00 -2.72
C TYR A 174 -13.52 7.81 -3.25
N VAL A 175 -13.75 9.02 -3.76
CA VAL A 175 -12.68 9.90 -4.26
C VAL A 175 -11.73 10.29 -3.14
N ILE A 176 -12.23 10.67 -1.96
CA ILE A 176 -11.42 10.99 -0.78
C ILE A 176 -10.58 9.78 -0.35
N TRP A 177 -11.16 8.57 -0.38
CA TRP A 177 -10.40 7.35 -0.12
C TRP A 177 -9.31 7.13 -1.17
N GLY A 178 -9.61 7.37 -2.44
CA GLY A 178 -8.72 7.18 -3.57
C GLY A 178 -7.53 8.15 -3.65
N LEU A 179 -7.58 9.28 -2.93
CA LEU A 179 -6.42 10.19 -2.83
C LEU A 179 -5.26 9.58 -2.04
N GLY A 180 -5.54 8.60 -1.18
CA GLY A 180 -4.54 8.00 -0.31
C GLY A 180 -4.06 8.98 0.78
N SER A 181 -3.84 8.49 1.99
CA SER A 181 -3.29 9.31 3.07
C SER A 181 -2.71 8.47 4.18
N PHE A 182 -1.54 8.85 4.66
CA PHE A 182 -0.94 8.22 5.84
C PHE A 182 -1.61 8.67 7.14
N SER A 183 -2.31 9.81 7.13
CA SER A 183 -3.02 10.33 8.31
C SER A 183 -4.33 9.58 8.61
N ARG A 184 -4.83 8.76 7.67
CA ARG A 184 -6.00 7.91 7.89
C ARG A 184 -5.73 6.83 8.93
N VAL A 185 -4.50 6.33 8.98
CA VAL A 185 -4.13 5.21 9.85
C VAL A 185 -3.76 5.76 11.23
N SER A 186 -4.70 5.72 12.16
CA SER A 186 -4.53 6.24 13.52
C SER A 186 -5.02 5.25 14.57
N GLY A 187 -4.61 5.44 15.82
CA GLY A 187 -5.08 4.61 16.95
C GLY A 187 -4.83 3.11 16.74
N ASN A 188 -5.87 2.30 16.97
CA ASN A 188 -5.80 0.83 16.90
C ASN A 188 -5.48 0.32 15.48
N GLN A 189 -5.89 1.03 14.43
CA GLN A 189 -5.57 0.65 13.06
C GLN A 189 -4.08 0.75 12.76
N MET A 190 -3.41 1.77 13.31
CA MET A 190 -1.96 1.92 13.18
C MET A 190 -1.24 0.74 13.84
N MET A 191 -1.65 0.37 15.05
CA MET A 191 -1.05 -0.77 15.77
C MET A 191 -1.17 -2.05 14.96
N LEU A 192 -2.37 -2.33 14.42
CA LEU A 192 -2.61 -3.50 13.58
C LEU A 192 -1.79 -3.46 12.28
N PHE A 193 -1.76 -2.31 11.59
CA PHE A 193 -0.97 -2.12 10.37
C PHE A 193 0.52 -2.37 10.63
N VAL A 194 1.08 -1.74 11.68
CA VAL A 194 2.48 -1.90 12.05
C VAL A 194 2.79 -3.34 12.43
N ALA A 195 1.91 -4.00 13.21
CA ALA A 195 2.10 -5.41 13.60
C ALA A 195 2.12 -6.34 12.37
N ILE A 196 1.19 -6.16 11.42
CA ILE A 196 1.17 -6.95 10.18
C ILE A 196 2.46 -6.71 9.37
N MET A 197 2.87 -5.45 9.19
CA MET A 197 4.06 -5.12 8.43
C MET A 197 5.35 -5.56 9.13
N ALA A 198 5.39 -5.57 10.46
CA ALA A 198 6.51 -6.10 11.26
C ALA A 198 6.72 -7.61 11.06
N ILE A 199 5.71 -8.33 10.61
CA ILE A 199 5.81 -9.74 10.22
C ILE A 199 6.17 -9.86 8.74
N LEU A 200 5.48 -9.13 7.86
CA LEU A 200 5.64 -9.26 6.41
C LEU A 200 6.99 -8.75 5.90
N ILE A 201 7.51 -7.66 6.47
CA ILE A 201 8.82 -7.12 6.07
C ILE A 201 9.94 -8.13 6.34
N PRO A 202 10.14 -8.67 7.56
CA PRO A 202 11.14 -9.70 7.80
C PRO A 202 10.91 -10.98 6.97
N LEU A 203 9.66 -11.39 6.79
CA LEU A 203 9.34 -12.56 5.95
C LEU A 203 9.82 -12.37 4.51
N SER A 204 9.74 -11.15 3.97
CA SER A 204 10.23 -10.84 2.63
C SER A 204 11.75 -11.00 2.48
N PHE A 205 12.52 -10.84 3.56
CA PHE A 205 13.97 -11.04 3.54
C PHE A 205 14.39 -12.51 3.31
N LEU A 206 13.50 -13.47 3.58
CA LEU A 206 13.75 -14.88 3.25
C LEU A 206 13.91 -15.09 1.73
N LEU A 207 13.43 -14.17 0.92
CA LEU A 207 13.51 -14.20 -0.54
C LEU A 207 14.82 -13.61 -1.10
N ILE A 208 15.72 -13.06 -0.27
CA ILE A 208 16.96 -12.40 -0.72
C ILE A 208 17.80 -13.33 -1.59
N LYS A 209 18.01 -14.58 -1.15
CA LYS A 209 18.79 -15.56 -1.93
C LYS A 209 18.14 -15.84 -3.29
N THR A 210 16.82 -15.97 -3.31
CA THR A 210 16.02 -16.17 -4.53
C THR A 210 16.16 -14.97 -5.48
N LEU A 211 16.05 -13.76 -4.97
CA LEU A 211 16.19 -12.52 -5.74
C LEU A 211 17.60 -12.38 -6.33
N ASN A 212 18.65 -12.62 -5.53
CA ASN A 212 20.03 -12.57 -6.01
C ASN A 212 20.29 -13.57 -7.13
N LEU A 213 19.75 -14.79 -7.03
CA LEU A 213 19.87 -15.78 -8.10
C LEU A 213 19.10 -15.37 -9.36
N MET A 214 17.92 -14.75 -9.22
CA MET A 214 17.13 -14.26 -10.37
C MET A 214 17.82 -13.11 -11.11
N LEU A 215 18.62 -12.29 -10.44
CA LEU A 215 19.42 -11.22 -11.06
C LEU A 215 20.48 -11.76 -12.01
N LEU A 216 21.04 -12.96 -11.75
CA LEU A 216 22.03 -13.61 -12.61
C LEU A 216 21.48 -14.09 -13.96
N GLY A 217 20.16 -14.12 -14.08
CA GLY A 217 19.47 -14.62 -15.27
C GLY A 217 18.88 -16.01 -15.07
N ASP A 218 17.77 -16.29 -15.80
CA ASP A 218 17.00 -17.55 -15.64
C ASP A 218 17.83 -18.80 -15.94
N GLY A 219 18.77 -18.73 -16.91
CA GLY A 219 19.66 -19.83 -17.26
C GLY A 219 20.62 -20.17 -16.11
N TYR A 220 21.34 -19.19 -15.60
CA TYR A 220 22.26 -19.38 -14.47
C TYR A 220 21.53 -19.79 -13.19
N ALA A 221 20.42 -19.12 -12.87
CA ALA A 221 19.63 -19.44 -11.70
C ALA A 221 19.12 -20.90 -11.73
N ARG A 222 18.72 -21.39 -12.92
CA ARG A 222 18.29 -22.79 -13.10
C ARG A 222 19.43 -23.77 -12.92
N ASN A 223 20.62 -23.46 -13.45
CA ASN A 223 21.81 -24.31 -13.28
C ASN A 223 22.25 -24.39 -11.82
N LEU A 224 21.98 -23.34 -11.02
CA LEU A 224 22.19 -23.30 -9.58
C LEU A 224 21.05 -23.96 -8.77
N GLY A 225 20.12 -24.65 -9.43
CA GLY A 225 19.05 -25.42 -8.79
C GLY A 225 17.79 -24.60 -8.45
N LEU A 226 17.68 -23.33 -8.88
CA LEU A 226 16.50 -22.54 -8.61
C LEU A 226 15.31 -22.94 -9.50
N ASN A 227 14.19 -23.28 -8.89
CA ASN A 227 12.94 -23.45 -9.62
C ASN A 227 12.33 -22.07 -9.94
N ILE A 228 12.58 -21.58 -11.16
CA ILE A 228 12.16 -20.23 -11.60
C ILE A 228 10.67 -19.99 -11.43
N LYS A 229 9.83 -21.00 -11.73
CA LYS A 229 8.37 -20.85 -11.60
C LYS A 229 7.95 -20.62 -10.14
N ARG A 230 8.47 -21.42 -9.21
CA ARG A 230 8.20 -21.27 -7.77
C ARG A 230 8.79 -19.97 -7.22
N ALA A 231 10.01 -19.62 -7.63
CA ALA A 231 10.67 -18.37 -7.24
C ALA A 231 9.85 -17.16 -7.65
N ARG A 232 9.43 -17.09 -8.92
CA ARG A 232 8.59 -16.01 -9.44
C ARG A 232 7.27 -15.92 -8.68
N LEU A 233 6.60 -17.05 -8.44
CA LEU A 233 5.36 -17.12 -7.68
C LEU A 233 5.54 -16.51 -6.28
N LEU A 234 6.54 -16.96 -5.54
CA LEU A 234 6.80 -16.49 -4.16
C LEU A 234 7.11 -14.99 -4.11
N VAL A 235 7.92 -14.50 -5.05
CA VAL A 235 8.28 -13.08 -5.10
C VAL A 235 7.08 -12.21 -5.45
N ILE A 236 6.29 -12.59 -6.46
CA ILE A 236 5.06 -11.85 -6.84
C ILE A 236 4.05 -11.85 -5.68
N THR A 237 3.87 -12.99 -5.01
CA THR A 237 2.96 -13.09 -3.86
C THR A 237 3.44 -12.20 -2.71
N SER A 238 4.73 -12.24 -2.37
CA SER A 238 5.31 -11.39 -1.31
C SER A 238 5.11 -9.89 -1.62
N ALA A 239 5.48 -9.46 -2.83
CA ALA A 239 5.32 -8.07 -3.25
C ALA A 239 3.85 -7.66 -3.30
N GLY A 240 2.99 -8.57 -3.78
CA GLY A 240 1.55 -8.34 -3.86
C GLY A 240 0.90 -8.16 -2.50
N VAL A 241 1.24 -9.00 -1.52
CA VAL A 241 0.72 -8.89 -0.16
C VAL A 241 1.18 -7.60 0.52
N LEU A 242 2.48 -7.26 0.42
CA LEU A 242 3.00 -5.99 0.95
C LEU A 242 2.24 -4.79 0.38
N THR A 243 2.05 -4.75 -0.94
CA THR A 243 1.32 -3.67 -1.61
C THR A 243 -0.16 -3.66 -1.24
N ALA A 244 -0.80 -4.83 -1.15
CA ALA A 244 -2.20 -4.97 -0.79
C ALA A 244 -2.48 -4.39 0.60
N ILE A 245 -1.65 -4.72 1.60
CA ILE A 245 -1.79 -4.22 2.97
C ILE A 245 -1.56 -2.70 3.01
N VAL A 246 -0.50 -2.19 2.37
CA VAL A 246 -0.26 -0.74 2.32
C VAL A 246 -1.43 -0.02 1.65
N THR A 247 -1.91 -0.52 0.51
CA THR A 247 -3.04 0.10 -0.21
C THR A 247 -4.34 0.03 0.60
N ALA A 248 -4.58 -1.05 1.33
CA ALA A 248 -5.79 -1.22 2.14
C ALA A 248 -5.88 -0.20 3.29
N TYR A 249 -4.77 0.10 3.93
CA TYR A 249 -4.72 1.03 5.07
C TYR A 249 -4.50 2.47 4.65
N CYS A 250 -3.59 2.72 3.71
CA CYS A 250 -3.19 4.08 3.30
C CYS A 250 -3.92 4.59 2.06
N GLY A 251 -4.72 3.73 1.38
CA GLY A 251 -5.25 4.01 0.05
C GLY A 251 -4.22 3.73 -1.06
N PRO A 252 -4.56 3.98 -2.32
CA PRO A 252 -3.69 3.72 -3.47
C PRO A 252 -2.54 4.74 -3.54
N VAL A 253 -1.54 4.56 -2.68
CA VAL A 253 -0.29 5.35 -2.70
C VAL A 253 0.55 4.90 -3.89
N ILE A 254 0.93 5.85 -4.75
CA ILE A 254 1.75 5.57 -5.93
C ILE A 254 3.19 5.35 -5.47
N PHE A 255 3.73 4.18 -5.82
CA PHE A 255 5.15 3.91 -5.68
C PHE A 255 5.91 4.69 -6.77
N GLN A 256 6.67 5.68 -6.35
CA GLN A 256 7.61 6.38 -7.21
C GLN A 256 9.04 6.06 -6.76
N ILE A 257 9.81 5.50 -7.67
CA ILE A 257 11.26 5.42 -7.49
C ILE A 257 11.81 6.79 -7.85
N GLY A 258 12.47 7.43 -6.88
CA GLY A 258 13.31 8.57 -7.22
C GLY A 258 14.29 8.12 -8.30
N ARG A 259 14.26 8.77 -9.48
CA ARG A 259 15.30 8.58 -10.47
C ARG A 259 16.59 9.03 -9.79
N ALA A 260 17.39 8.08 -9.33
CA ALA A 260 18.80 8.36 -9.12
C ALA A 260 19.34 8.74 -10.49
N HIS A 261 19.64 10.01 -10.66
CA HIS A 261 20.43 10.45 -11.82
C HIS A 261 21.79 9.76 -11.69
N VAL A 262 21.98 8.74 -12.50
CA VAL A 262 23.30 8.20 -12.83
C VAL A 262 23.91 9.13 -13.86
#